data_f8ee21af3ed473b663b53114250a9aa4
#
_entry.id   f8ee21af3ed473b663b53114250a9aa4
#
_cell.length_a   1.000
_cell.length_b   1.000
_cell.length_c   1.000
_cell.angle_alpha   90.00
_cell.angle_beta   90.00
_cell.angle_gamma   90.00
#
_symmetry.space_group_name_H-M   'P 1'
#
loop_
_entity.id
_entity.type
_entity.pdbx_description
1 polymer ?
#
loop_
_entity_poly.entity_id
_entity_poly.type
_entity_poly.pdbx_seq_one_letter_code
_entity_poly.pdbx_strand_id
1 'polypeptide(L)'
;MRFVDPGVGTVNEGYLLEVLSEHGTLIASGREICYRKEFGPQDDRFIGDAFGLFEADGLRSLVGIEIKDWAAPVTPKIARDYLETYGRSCDFVYLAARRFLPGVASVRNLGLISLEGPKLKKAANRLSPDRAGWDFVVRQMAPDLARAPLHPHQRRLMGP
;
A
#
# COMPACT_ATOMS: atom_id res chain seq x y z
N MET A 1 9.57 -13.22 -4.35
CA MET A 1 9.19 -12.92 -2.98
C MET A 1 10.12 -11.90 -2.38
N ARG A 2 9.59 -10.93 -1.70
CA ARG A 2 10.34 -9.77 -1.21
C ARG A 2 10.96 -9.97 0.15
N PHE A 3 10.56 -11.02 0.83
CA PHE A 3 10.93 -11.19 2.22
C PHE A 3 12.22 -11.91 2.36
N VAL A 4 12.93 -11.46 3.35
CA VAL A 4 14.18 -12.05 3.75
C VAL A 4 13.91 -13.42 4.37
N ASP A 5 14.88 -14.28 4.30
CA ASP A 5 14.87 -15.58 4.96
C ASP A 5 14.52 -15.45 6.46
N PRO A 6 13.61 -16.26 6.97
CA PRO A 6 13.22 -16.24 8.38
C PRO A 6 14.36 -16.29 9.38
N GLY A 7 15.48 -16.88 9.02
CA GLY A 7 16.64 -16.94 9.89
C GLY A 7 17.39 -15.62 10.05
N VAL A 8 17.05 -14.59 9.28
CA VAL A 8 17.82 -13.34 9.19
C VAL A 8 16.95 -12.10 9.39
N GLY A 9 16.01 -12.18 10.32
CA GLY A 9 15.15 -11.03 10.60
C GLY A 9 14.11 -10.79 9.55
N THR A 10 13.48 -11.83 9.08
CA THR A 10 12.40 -11.79 8.10
C THR A 10 11.23 -10.99 8.63
N VAL A 11 10.71 -10.17 7.75
CA VAL A 11 9.46 -9.45 7.97
C VAL A 11 8.44 -9.99 6.97
N ASN A 12 7.27 -10.41 7.44
CA ASN A 12 6.20 -10.85 6.58
C ASN A 12 5.12 -9.77 6.44
N GLU A 13 4.35 -9.84 5.35
CA GLU A 13 3.30 -8.87 5.06
C GLU A 13 2.25 -8.79 6.15
N GLY A 14 1.86 -9.94 6.69
CA GLY A 14 0.86 -9.99 7.76
C GLY A 14 1.27 -9.15 8.96
N TYR A 15 2.53 -9.25 9.35
CA TYR A 15 3.06 -8.46 10.45
C TYR A 15 3.06 -6.97 10.15
N LEU A 16 3.46 -6.59 8.92
CA LEU A 16 3.41 -5.20 8.50
C LEU A 16 1.98 -4.66 8.50
N LEU A 17 1.03 -5.47 8.07
CA LEU A 17 -0.38 -5.07 8.06
C LEU A 17 -0.92 -4.87 9.48
N GLU A 18 -0.44 -5.63 10.46
CA GLU A 18 -0.82 -5.42 11.86
C GLU A 18 -0.36 -4.06 12.40
N VAL A 19 0.79 -3.57 11.95
CA VAL A 19 1.29 -2.25 12.34
C VAL A 19 0.34 -1.14 11.90
N LEU A 20 -0.48 -1.43 10.87
CA LEU A 20 -1.40 -0.47 10.28
C LEU A 20 -2.82 -0.57 10.86
N SER A 21 -3.00 -1.23 12.00
CA SER A 21 -4.32 -1.42 12.63
C SER A 21 -5.06 -0.11 12.92
N GLU A 22 -4.36 1.03 12.91
CA GLU A 22 -4.98 2.34 13.05
C GLU A 22 -5.98 2.65 11.93
N HIS A 23 -5.89 1.97 10.79
CA HIS A 23 -6.84 2.14 9.68
C HIS A 23 -8.15 1.37 9.90
N GLY A 24 -8.28 0.65 10.99
CA GLY A 24 -9.46 -0.12 11.32
C GLY A 24 -9.18 -1.61 11.41
N THR A 25 -10.20 -2.41 11.19
CA THR A 25 -10.10 -3.87 11.20
C THR A 25 -9.66 -4.37 9.82
N LEU A 26 -8.62 -5.18 9.78
CA LEU A 26 -8.19 -5.81 8.55
C LEU A 26 -9.22 -6.89 8.16
N ILE A 27 -9.87 -6.71 7.01
CA ILE A 27 -10.90 -7.63 6.52
C ILE A 27 -10.47 -8.48 5.34
N ALA A 28 -9.42 -8.06 4.63
CA ALA A 28 -8.81 -8.84 3.56
C ALA A 28 -7.37 -8.41 3.37
N SER A 29 -6.54 -9.30 2.86
CA SER A 29 -5.17 -8.97 2.52
C SER A 29 -4.74 -9.73 1.27
N GLY A 30 -3.74 -9.22 0.59
CA GLY A 30 -3.16 -9.84 -0.57
C GLY A 30 -1.71 -9.44 -0.71
N ARG A 31 -0.96 -10.21 -1.48
CA ARG A 31 0.43 -9.92 -1.76
C ARG A 31 0.77 -10.28 -3.19
N GLU A 32 1.77 -9.60 -3.71
CA GLU A 32 2.24 -9.81 -5.08
C GLU A 32 1.10 -9.67 -6.10
N ILE A 33 0.23 -8.68 -5.90
CA ILE A 33 -0.86 -8.41 -6.82
C ILE A 33 -0.32 -7.68 -8.04
N CYS A 34 -0.49 -8.31 -9.19
CA CYS A 34 -0.09 -7.75 -10.47
C CYS A 34 -1.23 -6.93 -11.07
N TYR A 35 -0.95 -5.69 -11.43
CA TYR A 35 -1.91 -4.86 -12.15
C TYR A 35 -1.20 -3.97 -13.16
N ARG A 36 -1.95 -3.52 -14.17
CA ARG A 36 -1.42 -2.65 -15.21
C ARG A 36 -1.41 -1.21 -14.75
N LYS A 37 -0.38 -0.49 -15.15
CA LYS A 37 -0.43 0.96 -15.14
C LYS A 37 -1.31 1.40 -16.31
N GLU A 38 -2.37 2.15 -16.01
CA GLU A 38 -3.35 2.52 -17.04
C GLU A 38 -2.84 3.50 -18.09
N PHE A 39 -1.72 4.16 -17.85
CA PHE A 39 -1.27 5.25 -18.69
C PHE A 39 0.20 5.10 -19.07
N GLY A 40 0.42 4.40 -20.12
CA GLY A 40 1.74 4.32 -20.73
C GLY A 40 1.62 3.76 -22.14
N PRO A 41 2.50 4.15 -23.03
CA PRO A 41 2.50 3.62 -24.40
C PRO A 41 2.89 2.15 -24.45
N GLN A 42 3.24 1.55 -23.32
CA GLN A 42 3.62 0.16 -23.21
C GLN A 42 2.79 -0.53 -22.15
N ASP A 43 2.73 -1.84 -22.24
CA ASP A 43 2.02 -2.72 -21.32
C ASP A 43 2.81 -2.85 -20.01
N ASP A 44 2.91 -1.75 -19.28
CA ASP A 44 3.64 -1.71 -18.02
C ASP A 44 2.85 -2.43 -16.94
N ARG A 45 3.37 -3.55 -16.52
CA ARG A 45 2.82 -4.29 -15.38
C ARG A 45 3.54 -3.88 -14.11
N PHE A 46 2.78 -3.81 -13.07
CA PHE A 46 3.30 -3.52 -11.74
C PHE A 46 2.85 -4.60 -10.79
N ILE A 47 3.76 -5.07 -9.96
CA ILE A 47 3.47 -6.05 -8.92
C ILE A 47 3.61 -5.35 -7.58
N GLY A 48 2.48 -5.16 -6.90
CA GLY A 48 2.48 -4.61 -5.55
C GLY A 48 2.84 -5.69 -4.54
N ASP A 49 3.70 -5.36 -3.59
CA ASP A 49 4.20 -6.33 -2.62
C ASP A 49 3.12 -6.79 -1.65
N ALA A 50 2.41 -5.85 -1.03
CA ALA A 50 1.38 -6.18 -0.04
C ALA A 50 0.25 -5.17 -0.07
N PHE A 51 -0.97 -5.66 0.18
CA PHE A 51 -2.17 -4.85 0.26
C PHE A 51 -3.02 -5.32 1.43
N GLY A 52 -3.67 -4.38 2.10
CA GLY A 52 -4.66 -4.67 3.12
C GLY A 52 -5.92 -3.86 2.90
N LEU A 53 -7.06 -4.49 3.06
CA LEU A 53 -8.34 -3.80 3.07
C LEU A 53 -8.80 -3.71 4.51
N PHE A 54 -8.97 -2.48 4.98
CA PHE A 54 -9.38 -2.18 6.34
C PHE A 54 -10.78 -1.59 6.37
N GLU A 55 -11.48 -1.80 7.46
CA GLU A 55 -12.80 -1.23 7.67
C GLU A 55 -12.89 -0.56 9.02
N ALA A 56 -13.38 0.67 9.02
CA ALA A 56 -13.65 1.45 10.21
C ALA A 56 -14.91 2.28 9.97
N ASP A 57 -15.90 2.16 10.83
CA ASP A 57 -17.16 2.92 10.75
C ASP A 57 -17.85 2.80 9.38
N GLY A 58 -17.82 1.60 8.80
CA GLY A 58 -18.40 1.33 7.48
C GLY A 58 -17.57 1.82 6.31
N LEU A 59 -16.46 2.49 6.55
CA LEU A 59 -15.55 2.98 5.51
C LEU A 59 -14.46 1.95 5.27
N ARG A 60 -14.28 1.56 4.03
CA ARG A 60 -13.19 0.66 3.62
C ARG A 60 -12.03 1.46 3.08
N SER A 61 -10.83 1.08 3.51
CA SER A 61 -9.59 1.73 3.07
C SER A 61 -8.64 0.67 2.53
N LEU A 62 -8.20 0.87 1.29
CA LEU A 62 -7.19 0.01 0.68
C LEU A 62 -5.82 0.61 0.95
N VAL A 63 -4.97 -0.17 1.60
CA VAL A 63 -3.61 0.23 1.96
C VAL A 63 -2.63 -0.59 1.13
N GLY A 64 -1.74 0.09 0.43
CA GLY A 64 -0.65 -0.56 -0.31
C GLY A 64 0.68 -0.36 0.40
N ILE A 65 1.49 -1.40 0.43
CA ILE A 65 2.81 -1.35 1.05
C ILE A 65 3.84 -1.88 0.06
N GLU A 66 4.83 -1.04 -0.24
CA GLU A 66 6.01 -1.50 -0.96
C GLU A 66 7.10 -1.82 0.05
N ILE A 67 7.78 -2.95 -0.13
CA ILE A 67 8.77 -3.43 0.81
C ILE A 67 10.14 -3.44 0.13
N LYS A 68 11.06 -2.64 0.65
CA LYS A 68 12.43 -2.54 0.16
C LYS A 68 13.40 -3.00 1.23
N ASP A 69 13.57 -4.30 1.34
CA ASP A 69 14.51 -4.89 2.30
C ASP A 69 15.93 -4.88 1.73
N TRP A 70 16.42 -3.69 1.44
CA TRP A 70 17.73 -3.45 0.88
C TRP A 70 18.71 -2.94 1.94
N ALA A 71 19.99 -3.24 1.75
CA ALA A 71 21.02 -2.63 2.55
C ALA A 71 21.17 -1.13 2.24
N ALA A 72 20.99 -0.75 0.98
CA ALA A 72 21.05 0.65 0.56
C ALA A 72 19.80 1.42 1.00
N PRO A 73 19.95 2.69 1.41
CA PRO A 73 18.80 3.50 1.81
C PRO A 73 17.92 3.86 0.61
N VAL A 74 16.63 4.03 0.87
CA VAL A 74 15.65 4.47 -0.14
C VAL A 74 15.84 5.96 -0.41
N THR A 75 15.79 6.33 -1.68
CA THR A 75 15.92 7.73 -2.12
C THR A 75 14.55 8.40 -2.23
N PRO A 76 14.48 9.74 -2.18
CA PRO A 76 13.22 10.45 -2.41
C PRO A 76 12.58 10.15 -3.77
N LYS A 77 13.39 9.95 -4.80
CA LYS A 77 12.87 9.62 -6.13
C LYS A 77 12.15 8.27 -6.14
N ILE A 78 12.76 7.25 -5.55
CA ILE A 78 12.15 5.94 -5.43
C ILE A 78 10.85 6.03 -4.64
N ALA A 79 10.86 6.77 -3.53
CA ALA A 79 9.68 6.97 -2.70
C ALA A 79 8.53 7.61 -3.49
N ARG A 80 8.81 8.66 -4.26
CA ARG A 80 7.79 9.32 -5.08
C ARG A 80 7.25 8.41 -6.17
N ASP A 81 8.11 7.63 -6.82
CA ASP A 81 7.69 6.71 -7.89
C ASP A 81 6.71 5.66 -7.36
N TYR A 82 6.97 5.11 -6.18
CA TYR A 82 6.05 4.15 -5.56
C TYR A 82 4.75 4.79 -5.09
N LEU A 83 4.83 5.98 -4.50
CA LEU A 83 3.63 6.71 -4.11
C LEU A 83 2.71 6.95 -5.30
N GLU A 84 3.26 7.39 -6.41
CA GLU A 84 2.48 7.63 -7.63
C GLU A 84 1.85 6.34 -8.15
N THR A 85 2.62 5.27 -8.19
CA THR A 85 2.14 4.00 -8.73
C THR A 85 1.04 3.38 -7.88
N TYR A 86 1.24 3.27 -6.58
CA TYR A 86 0.23 2.71 -5.67
C TYR A 86 -0.95 3.65 -5.47
N GLY A 87 -0.70 4.95 -5.50
CA GLY A 87 -1.71 5.95 -5.20
C GLY A 87 -2.87 5.98 -6.17
N ARG A 88 -2.72 5.37 -7.34
CA ARG A 88 -3.81 5.25 -8.30
C ARG A 88 -4.87 4.25 -7.86
N SER A 89 -4.48 3.26 -7.05
CA SER A 89 -5.40 2.21 -6.59
C SER A 89 -5.66 2.25 -5.10
N CYS A 90 -4.80 2.86 -4.30
CA CYS A 90 -4.85 2.77 -2.85
C CYS A 90 -5.25 4.07 -2.19
N ASP A 91 -5.99 3.95 -1.07
CA ASP A 91 -6.34 5.10 -0.21
C ASP A 91 -5.14 5.58 0.59
N PHE A 92 -4.25 4.65 0.97
CA PHE A 92 -3.03 4.95 1.72
C PHE A 92 -1.88 4.15 1.14
N VAL A 93 -0.70 4.76 1.09
CA VAL A 93 0.50 4.10 0.58
C VAL A 93 1.62 4.21 1.61
N TYR A 94 2.26 3.10 1.89
CA TYR A 94 3.41 3.01 2.79
C TYR A 94 4.60 2.42 2.06
N LEU A 95 5.77 2.91 2.42
CA LEU A 95 7.04 2.34 2.00
C LEU A 95 7.74 1.79 3.24
N ALA A 96 8.02 0.50 3.22
CA ALA A 96 8.75 -0.18 4.29
C ALA A 96 10.18 -0.42 3.85
N ALA A 97 11.13 0.04 4.64
CA ALA A 97 12.55 -0.11 4.35
C ALA A 97 13.37 -0.09 5.63
N ARG A 98 14.62 -0.53 5.52
CA ARG A 98 15.56 -0.48 6.64
C ARG A 98 16.06 0.92 6.89
N ARG A 99 16.33 1.67 5.82
CA ARG A 99 16.88 3.02 5.91
C ARG A 99 16.28 3.92 4.84
N PHE A 100 16.16 5.17 5.19
CA PHE A 100 15.65 6.20 4.30
C PHE A 100 16.65 7.35 4.23
N LEU A 101 16.94 7.84 3.03
CA LEU A 101 17.74 9.05 2.87
C LEU A 101 16.96 10.28 3.36
N PRO A 102 17.68 11.34 3.77
CA PRO A 102 17.05 12.62 4.06
C PRO A 102 16.17 13.06 2.89
N GLY A 103 15.04 13.65 3.19
CA GLY A 103 14.07 14.06 2.18
C GLY A 103 12.97 13.04 1.90
N VAL A 104 13.18 11.75 2.18
CA VAL A 104 12.11 10.77 2.04
C VAL A 104 10.94 11.08 2.98
N ALA A 105 11.23 11.49 4.20
CA ALA A 105 10.20 11.87 5.17
C ALA A 105 9.38 13.09 4.72
N SER A 106 9.91 13.87 3.79
CA SER A 106 9.22 15.04 3.24
C SER A 106 8.35 14.72 2.02
N VAL A 107 8.36 13.47 1.55
CA VAL A 107 7.48 13.05 0.46
C VAL A 107 6.05 13.09 0.96
N ARG A 108 5.26 13.97 0.35
CA ARG A 108 3.91 14.25 0.83
C ARG A 108 3.01 13.03 0.68
N ASN A 109 2.19 12.79 1.70
CA ASN A 109 1.18 11.73 1.77
C ASN A 109 1.72 10.30 1.92
N LEU A 110 3.01 10.07 1.72
CA LEU A 110 3.62 8.75 1.86
C LEU A 110 3.86 8.42 3.32
N GLY A 111 3.40 7.26 3.74
CA GLY A 111 3.74 6.71 5.06
C GLY A 111 5.03 5.92 5.01
N LEU A 112 5.72 5.83 6.14
CA LEU A 112 6.99 5.13 6.23
C LEU A 112 6.96 4.12 7.38
N ILE A 113 7.45 2.93 7.09
CA ILE A 113 7.57 1.84 8.08
C ILE A 113 9.02 1.41 8.12
N SER A 114 9.59 1.34 9.32
CA SER A 114 10.93 0.80 9.50
C SER A 114 10.87 -0.71 9.58
N LEU A 115 11.72 -1.39 8.82
CA LEU A 115 11.87 -2.84 8.89
C LEU A 115 12.75 -3.27 10.07
N GLU A 116 13.42 -2.34 10.71
CA GLU A 116 14.19 -2.61 11.92
C GLU A 116 13.27 -2.66 13.14
N GLY A 117 12.73 -3.85 13.45
CA GLY A 117 11.70 -4.01 14.46
C GLY A 117 10.42 -3.31 13.98
N PRO A 118 9.67 -3.89 13.04
CA PRO A 118 8.66 -3.19 12.25
C PRO A 118 7.83 -2.22 13.05
N LYS A 119 7.94 -0.95 12.72
CA LYS A 119 7.20 0.12 13.38
C LYS A 119 6.93 1.27 12.43
N LEU A 120 5.82 1.93 12.68
CA LEU A 120 5.43 3.10 11.92
C LEU A 120 6.34 4.28 12.24
N LYS A 121 6.97 4.84 11.22
CA LYS A 121 7.82 6.03 11.32
C LYS A 121 7.06 7.31 10.95
N LYS A 122 6.15 7.19 10.00
CA LYS A 122 5.37 8.32 9.52
C LYS A 122 4.03 7.78 9.01
N ALA A 123 2.93 8.37 9.47
CA ALA A 123 1.60 8.00 8.99
C ALA A 123 1.40 8.51 7.57
N ALA A 124 0.72 7.71 6.74
CA ALA A 124 0.29 8.14 5.42
C ALA A 124 -0.95 9.02 5.54
N ASN A 125 -1.13 9.91 4.57
CA ASN A 125 -2.37 10.66 4.41
C ASN A 125 -3.23 10.00 3.34
N ARG A 126 -4.54 10.19 3.45
CA ARG A 126 -5.49 9.63 2.49
C ARG A 126 -5.28 10.24 1.11
N LEU A 127 -5.28 9.36 0.11
CA LEU A 127 -5.24 9.71 -1.31
C LEU A 127 -6.63 9.60 -1.91
N SER A 128 -6.73 9.90 -3.20
CA SER A 128 -7.98 9.75 -3.97
C SER A 128 -7.73 8.78 -5.12
N PRO A 129 -7.83 7.47 -4.87
CA PRO A 129 -7.55 6.48 -5.91
C PRO A 129 -8.62 6.49 -6.99
N ASP A 130 -8.24 6.03 -8.18
CA ASP A 130 -9.18 5.74 -9.24
C ASP A 130 -10.04 4.54 -8.82
N ARG A 131 -11.34 4.65 -9.03
CA ARG A 131 -12.24 3.56 -8.65
C ARG A 131 -11.90 2.26 -9.37
N ALA A 132 -11.58 2.32 -10.65
CA ALA A 132 -11.23 1.13 -11.42
C ALA A 132 -9.99 0.42 -10.85
N GLY A 133 -8.96 1.18 -10.47
CA GLY A 133 -7.77 0.62 -9.86
C GLY A 133 -8.05 0.02 -8.48
N TRP A 134 -8.82 0.72 -7.66
CA TRP A 134 -9.24 0.25 -6.35
C TRP A 134 -10.04 -1.05 -6.45
N ASP A 135 -11.07 -1.06 -7.30
CA ASP A 135 -11.91 -2.24 -7.52
C ASP A 135 -11.09 -3.43 -8.03
N PHE A 136 -10.13 -3.18 -8.91
CA PHE A 136 -9.28 -4.23 -9.44
C PHE A 136 -8.49 -4.93 -8.33
N VAL A 137 -7.81 -4.15 -7.48
CA VAL A 137 -7.00 -4.71 -6.39
C VAL A 137 -7.87 -5.44 -5.37
N VAL A 138 -8.98 -4.83 -4.96
CA VAL A 138 -9.90 -5.45 -3.99
C VAL A 138 -10.47 -6.75 -4.54
N ARG A 139 -10.77 -6.80 -5.83
CA ARG A 139 -11.30 -8.01 -6.46
C ARG A 139 -10.29 -9.15 -6.44
N GLN A 140 -8.99 -8.84 -6.55
CA GLN A 140 -7.95 -9.86 -6.46
C GLN A 140 -7.84 -10.44 -5.04
N MET A 141 -8.13 -9.64 -4.01
CA MET A 141 -8.04 -10.05 -2.62
C MET A 141 -9.33 -10.70 -2.11
N ALA A 142 -10.45 -10.13 -2.48
CA ALA A 142 -11.76 -10.49 -1.90
C ALA A 142 -12.88 -10.19 -2.91
N PRO A 143 -13.13 -11.08 -3.88
CA PRO A 143 -14.13 -10.84 -4.94
C PRO A 143 -15.52 -10.48 -4.40
N ASP A 144 -15.95 -11.12 -3.31
CA ASP A 144 -17.27 -10.86 -2.73
C ASP A 144 -17.35 -9.47 -2.12
N LEU A 145 -16.30 -8.98 -1.51
CA LEU A 145 -16.25 -7.63 -0.95
C LEU A 145 -16.24 -6.58 -2.05
N ALA A 146 -15.60 -6.85 -3.18
CA ALA A 146 -15.55 -5.93 -4.30
C ALA A 146 -16.92 -5.72 -4.94
N ARG A 147 -17.83 -6.69 -4.82
CA ARG A 147 -19.20 -6.60 -5.34
C ARG A 147 -20.14 -5.88 -4.39
N ALA A 148 -19.78 -5.73 -3.13
CA ALA A 148 -20.64 -5.07 -2.15
C ALA A 148 -20.75 -3.58 -2.50
N PRO A 149 -21.96 -2.96 -2.32
CA PRO A 149 -22.10 -1.53 -2.54
C PRO A 149 -21.18 -0.73 -1.63
N LEU A 150 -20.55 0.29 -2.19
CA LEU A 150 -19.74 1.20 -1.39
C LEU A 150 -20.64 2.14 -0.59
N HIS A 151 -20.20 2.45 0.62
CA HIS A 151 -20.81 3.50 1.42
C HIS A 151 -20.79 4.83 0.64
N PRO A 152 -21.84 5.67 0.67
CA PRO A 152 -21.83 6.93 -0.07
C PRO A 152 -20.64 7.83 0.24
N HIS A 153 -20.21 7.88 1.49
CA HIS A 153 -19.03 8.64 1.88
C HIS A 153 -17.76 8.10 1.20
N GLN A 154 -17.64 6.79 1.09
CA GLN A 154 -16.52 6.14 0.41
C GLN A 154 -16.44 6.55 -1.06
N ARG A 155 -17.57 6.58 -1.76
CA ARG A 155 -17.61 7.00 -3.17
C ARG A 155 -17.10 8.43 -3.36
N ARG A 156 -17.41 9.32 -2.42
CA ARG A 156 -16.96 10.71 -2.47
C ARG A 156 -15.46 10.87 -2.24
N LEU A 157 -14.82 9.92 -1.59
CA LEU A 157 -13.38 9.95 -1.33
C LEU A 157 -12.56 9.42 -2.50
N MET A 158 -13.19 8.73 -3.44
CA MET A 158 -12.51 8.17 -4.60
C MET A 158 -12.49 9.15 -5.76
N GLY A 159 -11.42 9.07 -6.57
CA GLY A 159 -11.37 9.73 -7.85
C GLY A 159 -12.35 9.10 -8.86
N PRO A 160 -12.49 9.71 -10.02
CA PRO A 160 -13.39 9.25 -11.06
C PRO A 160 -13.07 7.87 -11.61
#